data_65e269cf031e4a2da97d8364bcf298f2
#
_entry.id   65e269cf031e4a2da97d8364bcf298f2
#
_cell.length_a   1.000
_cell.length_b   1.000
_cell.length_c   1.000
_cell.angle_alpha   90.00
_cell.angle_beta   90.00
_cell.angle_gamma   90.00
#
_symmetry.space_group_name_H-M   'P 1'
#
loop_
_entity.id
_entity.type
_entity.pdbx_description
1 polymer ?
#
loop_
_entity_poly.entity_id
_entity_poly.type
_entity_poly.pdbx_seq_one_letter_code
_entity_poly.pdbx_strand_id
1 'polypeptide(L)'
;MSRPLALVTGSYRRLGGHIAVRLAQAGYDVALHASAPREPDPAVVAGIGSARHELFVADLADAAAVASLVPQVADRFGRPVDLLVNNASCFRADDDSYPAAQSLTAHFAVNAAAPFVLATALAGQGGSAVVNILDQRIAHPHRDQLAYTLSKQALAEATRTLALALAPSVRVNGVAPGLTIATDDYDADQLERLAAMMPLERLPTADQVADAVLFLANATASTGQVLFVDGGAGLVRFERDFVHLGR
;
A
#
# COMPACT_ATOMS: atom_id res chain seq x y z
N MET A 1 -18.71 -22.15 0.08
CA MET A 1 -17.96 -21.30 -0.87
C MET A 1 -16.51 -21.24 -0.37
N SER A 2 -15.52 -21.31 -1.25
CA SER A 2 -14.12 -21.11 -0.87
C SER A 2 -13.90 -19.65 -0.39
N ARG A 3 -13.00 -19.45 0.57
CA ARG A 3 -12.63 -18.10 1.03
C ARG A 3 -11.97 -17.35 -0.13
N PRO A 4 -12.22 -16.04 -0.35
CA PRO A 4 -11.48 -15.28 -1.36
C PRO A 4 -10.00 -15.19 -0.98
N LEU A 5 -9.12 -15.00 -1.98
CA LEU A 5 -7.67 -14.92 -1.80
C LEU A 5 -7.18 -13.48 -2.00
N ALA A 6 -6.47 -12.95 -1.02
CA ALA A 6 -5.81 -11.66 -1.11
C ALA A 6 -4.28 -11.79 -1.17
N LEU A 7 -3.64 -11.08 -2.10
CA LEU A 7 -2.21 -10.83 -2.09
C LEU A 7 -1.95 -9.42 -1.54
N VAL A 8 -1.16 -9.32 -0.47
CA VAL A 8 -0.77 -8.03 0.13
C VAL A 8 0.73 -7.86 0.03
N THR A 9 1.20 -6.90 -0.76
CA THR A 9 2.64 -6.66 -0.91
C THR A 9 3.20 -5.91 0.31
N GLY A 10 4.41 -6.27 0.77
CA GLY A 10 5.05 -5.67 1.95
C GLY A 10 4.28 -5.93 3.25
N SER A 11 3.76 -7.14 3.44
CA SER A 11 2.80 -7.46 4.50
C SER A 11 3.36 -8.26 5.68
N TYR A 12 4.67 -8.48 5.74
CA TYR A 12 5.26 -9.20 6.88
C TYR A 12 5.25 -8.40 8.18
N ARG A 13 5.01 -7.11 8.14
CA ARG A 13 5.00 -6.19 9.29
C ARG A 13 4.31 -4.86 8.95
N ARG A 14 4.23 -3.98 9.96
CA ARG A 14 3.74 -2.59 9.83
C ARG A 14 2.36 -2.55 9.17
N LEU A 15 2.07 -1.51 8.37
CA LEU A 15 0.77 -1.30 7.75
C LEU A 15 0.29 -2.50 6.91
N GLY A 16 1.16 -3.10 6.09
CA GLY A 16 0.80 -4.28 5.32
C GLY A 16 0.40 -5.48 6.19
N GLY A 17 1.04 -5.64 7.35
CA GLY A 17 0.67 -6.64 8.34
C GLY A 17 -0.74 -6.40 8.90
N HIS A 18 -1.09 -5.17 9.30
CA HIS A 18 -2.44 -4.79 9.75
C HIS A 18 -3.50 -5.06 8.67
N ILE A 19 -3.19 -4.70 7.41
CA ILE A 19 -4.09 -4.97 6.27
C ILE A 19 -4.30 -6.48 6.10
N ALA A 20 -3.24 -7.28 6.14
CA ALA A 20 -3.31 -8.73 6.01
C ALA A 20 -4.17 -9.36 7.12
N VAL A 21 -3.96 -8.97 8.36
CA VAL A 21 -4.75 -9.41 9.52
C VAL A 21 -6.22 -9.03 9.35
N ARG A 22 -6.51 -7.81 8.96
CA ARG A 22 -7.88 -7.32 8.77
C ARG A 22 -8.62 -8.07 7.68
N LEU A 23 -7.96 -8.39 6.56
CA LEU A 23 -8.51 -9.20 5.48
C LEU A 23 -8.76 -10.65 5.92
N ALA A 24 -7.82 -11.25 6.66
CA ALA A 24 -7.98 -12.60 7.20
C ALA A 24 -9.20 -12.70 8.14
N GLN A 25 -9.37 -11.72 9.03
CA GLN A 25 -10.53 -11.61 9.93
C GLN A 25 -11.85 -11.42 9.17
N ALA A 26 -11.80 -10.76 8.00
CA ALA A 26 -12.95 -10.60 7.11
C ALA A 26 -13.23 -11.82 6.21
N GLY A 27 -12.47 -12.91 6.36
CA GLY A 27 -12.75 -14.14 5.67
C GLY A 27 -11.88 -14.42 4.45
N TYR A 28 -10.81 -13.66 4.21
CA TYR A 28 -9.84 -13.95 3.15
C TYR A 28 -8.80 -14.98 3.60
N ASP A 29 -8.31 -15.79 2.65
CA ASP A 29 -6.99 -16.39 2.75
C ASP A 29 -5.96 -15.35 2.27
N VAL A 30 -4.73 -15.38 2.78
CA VAL A 30 -3.78 -14.28 2.55
C VAL A 30 -2.43 -14.77 2.07
N ALA A 31 -1.99 -14.25 0.92
CA ALA A 31 -0.61 -14.35 0.48
C ALA A 31 0.18 -13.16 1.06
N LEU A 32 1.11 -13.45 1.96
CA LEU A 32 2.01 -12.47 2.55
C LEU A 32 3.26 -12.31 1.70
N HIS A 33 3.72 -11.07 1.51
CA HIS A 33 4.89 -10.80 0.67
C HIS A 33 5.92 -9.92 1.39
N ALA A 34 7.22 -10.24 1.17
CA ALA A 34 8.36 -9.42 1.53
C ALA A 34 9.36 -9.31 0.37
N SER A 35 10.19 -8.25 0.36
CA SER A 35 11.22 -8.04 -0.67
C SER A 35 12.46 -8.92 -0.52
N ALA A 36 12.67 -9.53 0.65
CA ALA A 36 13.79 -10.40 0.96
C ALA A 36 13.38 -11.47 1.98
N PRO A 37 14.10 -12.61 2.04
CA PRO A 37 13.82 -13.66 3.03
C PRO A 37 13.91 -13.12 4.45
N ARG A 38 12.83 -13.26 5.20
CA ARG A 38 12.70 -12.95 6.63
C ARG A 38 11.46 -13.61 7.19
N GLU A 39 11.38 -13.73 8.50
CA GLU A 39 10.14 -14.14 9.17
C GLU A 39 9.16 -12.97 9.25
N PRO A 40 7.87 -13.20 9.09
CA PRO A 40 6.84 -12.21 9.38
C PRO A 40 6.81 -11.91 10.88
N ASP A 41 6.31 -10.72 11.23
CA ASP A 41 6.07 -10.34 12.61
C ASP A 41 5.14 -11.38 13.28
N PRO A 42 5.50 -11.96 14.43
CA PRO A 42 4.66 -12.92 15.14
C PRO A 42 3.23 -12.40 15.40
N ALA A 43 3.07 -11.09 15.63
CA ALA A 43 1.76 -10.48 15.82
C ALA A 43 0.89 -10.55 14.55
N VAL A 44 1.49 -10.46 13.37
CA VAL A 44 0.78 -10.63 12.09
C VAL A 44 0.30 -12.07 11.94
N VAL A 45 1.16 -13.05 12.18
CA VAL A 45 0.81 -14.47 12.08
C VAL A 45 -0.29 -14.83 13.10
N ALA A 46 -0.16 -14.37 14.33
CA ALA A 46 -1.17 -14.58 15.37
C ALA A 46 -2.51 -13.90 15.00
N GLY A 47 -2.47 -12.70 14.46
CA GLY A 47 -3.67 -11.94 14.08
C GLY A 47 -4.44 -12.54 12.90
N ILE A 48 -3.75 -13.20 11.96
CA ILE A 48 -4.36 -13.93 10.84
C ILE A 48 -5.17 -15.14 11.36
N GLY A 49 -4.73 -15.76 12.46
CA GLY A 49 -5.44 -16.84 13.11
C GLY A 49 -5.55 -18.11 12.22
N SER A 50 -6.75 -18.64 12.05
CA SER A 50 -7.00 -19.89 11.31
C SER A 50 -7.13 -19.71 9.80
N ALA A 51 -7.00 -18.49 9.26
CA ALA A 51 -7.01 -18.28 7.81
C ALA A 51 -5.77 -18.91 7.17
N ARG A 52 -5.94 -19.55 6.00
CA ARG A 52 -4.79 -20.05 5.25
C ARG A 52 -3.92 -18.88 4.84
N HIS A 53 -2.64 -18.95 5.14
CA HIS A 53 -1.65 -17.97 4.66
C HIS A 53 -0.39 -18.67 4.18
N GLU A 54 0.28 -18.06 3.21
CA GLU A 54 1.53 -18.52 2.62
C GLU A 54 2.46 -17.32 2.44
N LEU A 55 3.77 -17.58 2.50
CA LEU A 55 4.81 -16.56 2.45
C LEU A 55 5.45 -16.53 1.06
N PHE A 56 5.59 -15.32 0.50
CA PHE A 56 6.22 -15.09 -0.80
C PHE A 56 7.32 -14.04 -0.68
N VAL A 57 8.42 -14.28 -1.40
CA VAL A 57 9.56 -13.36 -1.45
C VAL A 57 9.78 -12.95 -2.91
N ALA A 58 9.74 -11.64 -3.17
CA ALA A 58 10.04 -11.07 -4.47
C ALA A 58 10.57 -9.64 -4.29
N ASP A 59 11.71 -9.31 -4.90
CA ASP A 59 12.13 -7.91 -4.97
C ASP A 59 11.29 -7.19 -6.03
N LEU A 60 10.48 -6.23 -5.61
CA LEU A 60 9.63 -5.46 -6.52
C LEU A 60 10.40 -4.45 -7.39
N ALA A 61 11.72 -4.31 -7.20
CA ALA A 61 12.59 -3.62 -8.13
C ALA A 61 13.04 -4.53 -9.29
N ASP A 62 12.89 -5.86 -9.17
CA ASP A 62 13.19 -6.83 -10.22
C ASP A 62 11.93 -7.14 -11.04
N ALA A 63 11.95 -6.74 -12.32
CA ALA A 63 10.81 -6.92 -13.22
C ALA A 63 10.40 -8.39 -13.42
N ALA A 64 11.37 -9.33 -13.41
CA ALA A 64 11.07 -10.75 -13.56
C ALA A 64 10.40 -11.32 -12.30
N ALA A 65 10.86 -10.92 -11.11
CA ALA A 65 10.24 -11.28 -9.85
C ALA A 65 8.80 -10.74 -9.75
N VAL A 66 8.57 -9.48 -10.15
CA VAL A 66 7.24 -8.87 -10.19
C VAL A 66 6.30 -9.62 -11.13
N ALA A 67 6.75 -9.92 -12.37
CA ALA A 67 5.92 -10.61 -13.35
C ALA A 67 5.51 -12.03 -12.92
N SER A 68 6.32 -12.70 -12.11
CA SER A 68 6.07 -14.06 -11.64
C SER A 68 5.25 -14.14 -10.34
N LEU A 69 5.13 -13.06 -9.56
CA LEU A 69 4.56 -13.10 -8.21
C LEU A 69 3.09 -13.53 -8.19
N VAL A 70 2.22 -12.89 -8.99
CA VAL A 70 0.78 -13.22 -9.02
C VAL A 70 0.54 -14.66 -9.52
N PRO A 71 1.19 -15.14 -10.61
CA PRO A 71 1.14 -16.54 -11.00
C PRO A 71 1.59 -17.52 -9.89
N GLN A 72 2.71 -17.25 -9.23
CA GLN A 72 3.21 -18.10 -8.14
C GLN A 72 2.21 -18.20 -6.98
N VAL A 73 1.56 -17.09 -6.62
CA VAL A 73 0.52 -17.09 -5.59
C VAL A 73 -0.67 -17.95 -6.02
N ALA A 74 -1.13 -17.77 -7.25
CA ALA A 74 -2.26 -18.56 -7.77
C ALA A 74 -1.95 -20.06 -7.79
N ASP A 75 -0.77 -20.44 -8.25
CA ASP A 75 -0.31 -21.84 -8.29
C ASP A 75 -0.24 -22.45 -6.88
N ARG A 76 0.33 -21.72 -5.92
CA ARG A 76 0.50 -22.18 -4.53
C ARG A 76 -0.83 -22.38 -3.81
N PHE A 77 -1.81 -21.51 -4.08
CA PHE A 77 -3.15 -21.63 -3.51
C PHE A 77 -4.09 -22.53 -4.33
N GLY A 78 -3.74 -22.85 -5.59
CA GLY A 78 -4.54 -23.66 -6.52
C GLY A 78 -5.77 -22.91 -7.05
N ARG A 79 -5.74 -21.57 -7.07
CA ARG A 79 -6.84 -20.70 -7.52
C ARG A 79 -6.36 -19.26 -7.79
N PRO A 80 -7.09 -18.49 -8.59
CA PRO A 80 -6.78 -17.08 -8.83
C PRO A 80 -6.72 -16.23 -7.55
N VAL A 81 -5.95 -15.14 -7.60
CA VAL A 81 -5.97 -14.08 -6.58
C VAL A 81 -7.19 -13.19 -6.85
N ASP A 82 -8.07 -13.04 -5.87
CA ASP A 82 -9.28 -12.21 -5.99
C ASP A 82 -9.00 -10.73 -5.73
N LEU A 83 -8.12 -10.44 -4.76
CA LEU A 83 -7.77 -9.09 -4.32
C LEU A 83 -6.25 -8.91 -4.31
N LEU A 84 -5.79 -7.83 -4.93
CA LEU A 84 -4.41 -7.35 -4.81
C LEU A 84 -4.39 -6.06 -3.99
N VAL A 85 -3.55 -6.03 -2.94
CA VAL A 85 -3.23 -4.79 -2.20
C VAL A 85 -1.77 -4.42 -2.45
N ASN A 86 -1.55 -3.38 -3.24
CA ASN A 86 -0.23 -2.80 -3.48
C ASN A 86 0.14 -1.89 -2.32
N ASN A 87 0.73 -2.47 -1.27
CA ASN A 87 1.15 -1.75 -0.07
C ASN A 87 2.68 -1.55 0.01
N ALA A 88 3.47 -2.45 -0.57
CA ALA A 88 4.94 -2.30 -0.57
C ALA A 88 5.35 -0.93 -1.13
N SER A 89 6.30 -0.30 -0.47
CA SER A 89 6.79 1.02 -0.86
C SER A 89 8.29 1.16 -0.61
N CYS A 90 8.99 1.73 -1.57
CA CYS A 90 10.30 2.30 -1.38
C CYS A 90 10.11 3.73 -0.84
N PHE A 91 10.73 4.05 0.30
CA PHE A 91 10.82 5.39 0.86
C PHE A 91 12.28 5.62 1.29
N ARG A 92 12.92 6.58 0.68
CA ARG A 92 14.29 6.99 1.00
C ARG A 92 14.32 8.50 1.17
N ALA A 93 15.14 8.97 2.10
CA ALA A 93 15.38 10.40 2.24
C ALA A 93 16.04 10.95 0.98
N ASP A 94 15.78 12.21 0.67
CA ASP A 94 16.56 12.96 -0.31
C ASP A 94 17.88 13.36 0.38
N ASP A 95 18.95 12.67 0.08
CA ASP A 95 20.28 13.00 0.55
C ASP A 95 21.29 12.95 -0.61
N ASP A 96 22.42 13.66 -0.43
CA ASP A 96 23.46 13.77 -1.46
C ASP A 96 24.22 12.45 -1.69
N SER A 97 24.02 11.46 -0.83
CA SER A 97 24.68 10.14 -0.93
C SER A 97 24.04 9.25 -2.00
N TYR A 98 22.83 9.59 -2.46
CA TYR A 98 22.09 8.82 -3.46
C TYR A 98 21.72 9.69 -4.67
N PRO A 99 22.35 9.46 -5.85
CA PRO A 99 22.07 10.27 -7.04
C PRO A 99 20.58 10.34 -7.39
N ALA A 100 20.09 11.55 -7.69
CA ALA A 100 18.66 11.79 -7.95
C ALA A 100 18.05 10.86 -9.01
N ALA A 101 18.79 10.53 -10.07
CA ALA A 101 18.31 9.60 -11.10
C ALA A 101 18.12 8.18 -10.57
N GLN A 102 19.01 7.70 -9.69
CA GLN A 102 18.89 6.40 -9.08
C GLN A 102 17.74 6.37 -8.06
N SER A 103 17.59 7.44 -7.27
CA SER A 103 16.47 7.62 -6.34
C SER A 103 15.14 7.55 -7.10
N LEU A 104 15.00 8.30 -8.18
CA LEU A 104 13.81 8.31 -9.01
C LEU A 104 13.50 6.92 -9.55
N THR A 105 14.50 6.25 -10.15
CA THR A 105 14.33 4.90 -10.71
C THR A 105 13.89 3.90 -9.66
N ALA A 106 14.52 3.89 -8.48
CA ALA A 106 14.18 2.95 -7.41
C ALA A 106 12.74 3.17 -6.87
N HIS A 107 12.34 4.42 -6.67
CA HIS A 107 10.99 4.74 -6.21
C HIS A 107 9.94 4.36 -7.27
N PHE A 108 10.18 4.69 -8.54
CA PHE A 108 9.24 4.35 -9.61
C PHE A 108 9.13 2.84 -9.83
N ALA A 109 10.23 2.09 -9.77
CA ALA A 109 10.20 0.64 -9.92
C ALA A 109 9.24 -0.01 -8.90
N VAL A 110 9.42 0.31 -7.61
CA VAL A 110 8.63 -0.32 -6.53
C VAL A 110 7.25 0.30 -6.36
N ASN A 111 7.14 1.65 -6.41
CA ASN A 111 5.92 2.35 -6.01
C ASN A 111 4.92 2.54 -7.16
N ALA A 112 5.35 2.43 -8.43
CA ALA A 112 4.48 2.66 -9.59
C ALA A 112 4.50 1.52 -10.60
N ALA A 113 5.67 1.09 -11.07
CA ALA A 113 5.77 0.07 -12.12
C ALA A 113 5.34 -1.32 -11.61
N ALA A 114 5.80 -1.75 -10.44
CA ALA A 114 5.40 -3.03 -9.86
C ALA A 114 3.87 -3.10 -9.62
N PRO A 115 3.19 -2.13 -8.99
CA PRO A 115 1.73 -2.09 -8.89
C PRO A 115 1.01 -2.21 -10.24
N PHE A 116 1.50 -1.55 -11.28
CA PHE A 116 0.94 -1.65 -12.62
C PHE A 116 1.04 -3.09 -13.17
N VAL A 117 2.22 -3.71 -13.10
CA VAL A 117 2.45 -5.08 -13.60
C VAL A 117 1.62 -6.10 -12.82
N LEU A 118 1.57 -5.97 -11.48
CA LEU A 118 0.79 -6.87 -10.63
C LEU A 118 -0.72 -6.74 -10.90
N ALA A 119 -1.23 -5.52 -11.12
CA ALA A 119 -2.64 -5.31 -11.44
C ALA A 119 -3.02 -5.92 -12.80
N THR A 120 -2.16 -5.79 -13.81
CA THR A 120 -2.40 -6.42 -15.13
C THR A 120 -2.31 -7.93 -15.07
N ALA A 121 -1.38 -8.49 -14.28
CA ALA A 121 -1.28 -9.93 -14.05
C ALA A 121 -2.52 -10.48 -13.32
N LEU A 122 -3.03 -9.75 -12.31
CA LEU A 122 -4.27 -10.09 -11.61
C LEU A 122 -5.46 -10.16 -12.59
N ALA A 123 -5.61 -9.15 -13.45
CA ALA A 123 -6.68 -9.11 -14.43
C ALA A 123 -6.61 -10.29 -15.42
N GLY A 124 -5.41 -10.67 -15.83
CA GLY A 124 -5.18 -11.80 -16.74
C GLY A 124 -5.59 -13.18 -16.19
N GLN A 125 -5.73 -13.33 -14.88
CA GLN A 125 -6.18 -14.57 -14.24
C GLN A 125 -7.61 -14.52 -13.68
N GLY A 126 -8.36 -13.44 -13.91
CA GLY A 126 -9.75 -13.30 -13.46
C GLY A 126 -9.92 -12.77 -12.04
N GLY A 127 -8.93 -12.05 -11.51
CA GLY A 127 -9.07 -11.31 -10.24
C GLY A 127 -10.10 -10.19 -10.34
N SER A 128 -10.57 -9.67 -9.20
CA SER A 128 -11.73 -8.78 -9.16
C SER A 128 -11.45 -7.37 -8.62
N ALA A 129 -10.43 -7.20 -7.79
CA ALA A 129 -10.15 -5.90 -7.18
C ALA A 129 -8.66 -5.65 -6.93
N VAL A 130 -8.27 -4.39 -7.09
CA VAL A 130 -6.96 -3.85 -6.70
C VAL A 130 -7.16 -2.66 -5.78
N VAL A 131 -6.41 -2.60 -4.69
CA VAL A 131 -6.31 -1.43 -3.81
C VAL A 131 -4.85 -0.99 -3.72
N ASN A 132 -4.56 0.23 -4.16
CA ASN A 132 -3.23 0.82 -4.10
C ASN A 132 -3.08 1.68 -2.83
N ILE A 133 -2.03 1.46 -2.05
CA ILE A 133 -1.69 2.32 -0.92
C ILE A 133 -0.88 3.51 -1.44
N LEU A 134 -1.51 4.65 -1.42
CA LEU A 134 -0.98 5.94 -1.85
C LEU A 134 -0.31 6.68 -0.68
N ASP A 135 -0.46 8.00 -0.65
CA ASP A 135 0.00 8.89 0.42
C ASP A 135 -0.81 10.18 0.37
N GLN A 136 -1.11 10.80 1.50
CA GLN A 136 -1.87 12.05 1.56
C GLN A 136 -1.22 13.20 0.77
N ARG A 137 0.13 13.19 0.62
CA ARG A 137 0.87 14.23 -0.12
C ARG A 137 0.55 14.30 -1.61
N ILE A 138 -0.18 13.32 -2.17
CA ILE A 138 -0.67 13.43 -3.56
C ILE A 138 -1.63 14.59 -3.75
N ALA A 139 -2.34 15.04 -2.70
CA ALA A 139 -3.23 16.20 -2.74
C ALA A 139 -2.44 17.51 -2.73
N HIS A 140 -1.48 17.63 -1.82
CA HIS A 140 -0.64 18.82 -1.66
C HIS A 140 0.82 18.41 -1.48
N PRO A 141 1.60 18.29 -2.58
CA PRO A 141 3.00 17.93 -2.51
C PRO A 141 3.82 19.05 -1.83
N HIS A 142 4.81 18.66 -1.06
CA HIS A 142 5.82 19.53 -0.48
C HIS A 142 7.20 19.28 -1.11
N ARG A 143 8.20 20.08 -0.73
CA ARG A 143 9.53 20.08 -1.37
C ARG A 143 10.47 18.95 -0.92
N ASP A 144 10.06 18.12 0.04
CA ASP A 144 10.87 17.04 0.58
C ASP A 144 10.50 15.70 -0.10
N GLN A 145 11.44 14.77 -0.18
CA GLN A 145 11.31 13.43 -0.80
C GLN A 145 10.65 13.45 -2.19
N LEU A 146 11.27 14.24 -3.11
CA LEU A 146 10.69 14.49 -4.44
C LEU A 146 10.44 13.22 -5.24
N ALA A 147 11.41 12.29 -5.28
CA ALA A 147 11.29 11.04 -6.03
C ALA A 147 10.16 10.15 -5.48
N TYR A 148 10.02 10.07 -4.16
CA TYR A 148 8.92 9.37 -3.51
C TYR A 148 7.58 10.00 -3.86
N THR A 149 7.45 11.32 -3.68
CA THR A 149 6.22 12.06 -3.97
C THR A 149 5.77 11.85 -5.41
N LEU A 150 6.67 12.02 -6.38
CA LEU A 150 6.37 11.79 -7.79
C LEU A 150 5.93 10.35 -8.07
N SER A 151 6.56 9.36 -7.43
CA SER A 151 6.15 7.95 -7.60
C SER A 151 4.75 7.67 -7.06
N LYS A 152 4.35 8.28 -5.93
CA LYS A 152 3.00 8.17 -5.37
C LYS A 152 1.96 8.91 -6.20
N GLN A 153 2.29 10.07 -6.77
CA GLN A 153 1.43 10.77 -7.73
C GLN A 153 1.24 9.94 -9.00
N ALA A 154 2.30 9.32 -9.52
CA ALA A 154 2.21 8.41 -10.66
C ALA A 154 1.30 7.20 -10.35
N LEU A 155 1.40 6.61 -9.16
CA LEU A 155 0.51 5.51 -8.74
C LEU A 155 -0.95 5.99 -8.59
N ALA A 156 -1.19 7.21 -8.14
CA ALA A 156 -2.54 7.78 -8.04
C ALA A 156 -3.19 7.92 -9.42
N GLU A 157 -2.47 8.43 -10.42
CA GLU A 157 -2.97 8.50 -11.79
C GLU A 157 -3.06 7.12 -12.45
N ALA A 158 -2.12 6.21 -12.18
CA ALA A 158 -2.22 4.82 -12.63
C ALA A 158 -3.46 4.12 -12.05
N THR A 159 -3.87 4.44 -10.81
CA THR A 159 -5.11 3.92 -10.21
C THR A 159 -6.33 4.27 -11.07
N ARG A 160 -6.45 5.51 -11.52
CA ARG A 160 -7.56 5.97 -12.37
C ARG A 160 -7.51 5.35 -13.77
N THR A 161 -6.31 5.34 -14.37
CA THR A 161 -6.09 4.79 -15.71
C THR A 161 -6.40 3.29 -15.74
N LEU A 162 -5.89 2.52 -14.76
CA LEU A 162 -6.16 1.08 -14.66
C LEU A 162 -7.63 0.79 -14.34
N ALA A 163 -8.29 1.64 -13.53
CA ALA A 163 -9.71 1.49 -13.25
C ALA A 163 -10.56 1.53 -14.54
N LEU A 164 -10.21 2.39 -15.49
CA LEU A 164 -10.87 2.44 -16.79
C LEU A 164 -10.45 1.26 -17.69
N ALA A 165 -9.15 0.96 -17.75
CA ALA A 165 -8.61 -0.02 -18.68
C ALA A 165 -8.98 -1.46 -18.32
N LEU A 166 -9.15 -1.79 -17.02
CA LEU A 166 -9.44 -3.14 -16.54
C LEU A 166 -10.93 -3.37 -16.26
N ALA A 167 -11.77 -2.34 -16.39
CA ALA A 167 -13.22 -2.49 -16.29
C ALA A 167 -13.77 -3.32 -17.48
N PRO A 168 -14.87 -4.06 -17.31
CA PRO A 168 -15.64 -4.23 -16.07
C PRO A 168 -15.09 -5.33 -15.14
N SER A 169 -14.03 -6.02 -15.52
CA SER A 169 -13.55 -7.24 -14.85
C SER A 169 -12.88 -6.94 -13.51
N VAL A 170 -12.07 -5.87 -13.42
CA VAL A 170 -11.32 -5.51 -12.22
C VAL A 170 -11.61 -4.07 -11.83
N ARG A 171 -11.94 -3.87 -10.55
CA ARG A 171 -12.02 -2.55 -9.94
C ARG A 171 -10.65 -2.15 -9.39
N VAL A 172 -10.24 -0.91 -9.60
CA VAL A 172 -8.97 -0.39 -9.08
C VAL A 172 -9.24 0.89 -8.30
N ASN A 173 -8.89 0.91 -7.02
CA ASN A 173 -9.06 2.04 -6.12
C ASN A 173 -7.79 2.30 -5.32
N GLY A 174 -7.73 3.43 -4.63
CA GLY A 174 -6.61 3.81 -3.78
C GLY A 174 -7.03 4.20 -2.37
N VAL A 175 -6.16 3.96 -1.41
CA VAL A 175 -6.22 4.54 -0.06
C VAL A 175 -5.01 5.44 0.10
N ALA A 176 -5.21 6.69 0.54
CA ALA A 176 -4.16 7.67 0.79
C ALA A 176 -4.04 7.91 2.30
N PRO A 177 -3.13 7.20 2.99
CA PRO A 177 -2.90 7.39 4.41
C PRO A 177 -2.16 8.70 4.71
N GLY A 178 -2.42 9.27 5.89
CA GLY A 178 -1.53 10.23 6.54
C GLY A 178 -0.41 9.55 7.32
N LEU A 179 0.20 10.27 8.26
CA LEU A 179 1.18 9.71 9.21
C LEU A 179 0.46 8.70 10.11
N THR A 180 0.62 7.41 9.80
CA THR A 180 -0.13 6.31 10.42
C THR A 180 0.73 5.50 11.39
N ILE A 181 1.96 5.17 11.00
CA ILE A 181 2.92 4.45 11.81
C ILE A 181 4.19 5.28 11.88
N ALA A 182 4.43 5.89 13.01
CA ALA A 182 5.65 6.64 13.25
C ALA A 182 6.90 5.76 13.13
N THR A 183 7.98 6.36 12.67
CA THR A 183 9.33 5.80 12.69
C THR A 183 10.10 6.37 13.91
N ASP A 184 11.31 5.89 14.12
CA ASP A 184 12.20 6.39 15.18
C ASP A 184 12.61 7.87 14.97
N ASP A 185 12.23 8.46 13.84
CA ASP A 185 12.47 9.89 13.55
C ASP A 185 11.52 10.83 14.32
N TYR A 186 10.47 10.29 14.95
CA TYR A 186 9.44 11.05 15.67
C TYR A 186 9.48 10.74 17.15
N ASP A 187 9.50 11.77 17.99
CA ASP A 187 9.24 11.63 19.42
C ASP A 187 7.74 11.78 19.77
N ALA A 188 7.36 11.41 21.00
CA ALA A 188 5.96 11.44 21.42
C ALA A 188 5.36 12.86 21.41
N ASP A 189 6.11 13.85 21.86
CA ASP A 189 5.66 15.25 21.92
C ASP A 189 5.47 15.81 20.50
N GLN A 190 6.33 15.42 19.56
CA GLN A 190 6.18 15.78 18.16
C GLN A 190 4.90 15.17 17.56
N LEU A 191 4.60 13.90 17.87
CA LEU A 191 3.37 13.26 17.39
C LEU A 191 2.10 13.93 17.92
N GLU A 192 2.10 14.38 19.18
CA GLU A 192 0.97 15.14 19.74
C GLU A 192 0.79 16.49 19.02
N ARG A 193 1.91 17.22 18.80
CA ARG A 193 1.84 18.48 18.04
C ARG A 193 1.38 18.28 16.60
N LEU A 194 1.85 17.22 15.93
CA LEU A 194 1.40 16.87 14.59
C LEU A 194 -0.09 16.51 14.57
N ALA A 195 -0.57 15.74 15.55
CA ALA A 195 -1.99 15.43 15.66
C ALA A 195 -2.84 16.71 15.78
N ALA A 196 -2.43 17.67 16.61
CA ALA A 196 -3.11 18.94 16.78
C ALA A 196 -3.13 19.83 15.50
N MET A 197 -2.20 19.59 14.56
CA MET A 197 -2.17 20.28 13.26
C MET A 197 -3.17 19.70 12.25
N MET A 198 -3.70 18.51 12.49
CA MET A 198 -4.68 17.89 11.57
C MET A 198 -6.07 18.46 11.80
N PRO A 199 -6.90 18.62 10.77
CA PRO A 199 -8.29 19.08 10.92
C PRO A 199 -9.14 18.27 11.90
N LEU A 200 -8.85 16.97 12.07
CA LEU A 200 -9.53 16.12 13.05
C LEU A 200 -8.78 16.02 14.38
N GLU A 201 -7.73 16.79 14.59
CA GLU A 201 -6.88 16.83 15.79
C GLU A 201 -6.37 15.43 16.21
N ARG A 202 -6.17 14.55 15.24
CA ARG A 202 -5.64 13.18 15.44
C ARG A 202 -4.95 12.64 14.21
N LEU A 203 -3.99 11.74 14.42
CA LEU A 203 -3.37 10.95 13.37
C LEU A 203 -4.21 9.69 13.10
N PRO A 204 -4.22 9.17 11.85
CA PRO A 204 -4.89 7.91 11.54
C PRO A 204 -4.13 6.72 12.15
N THR A 205 -4.85 5.64 12.42
CA THR A 205 -4.26 4.37 12.86
C THR A 205 -4.13 3.39 11.69
N ALA A 206 -3.23 2.40 11.82
CA ALA A 206 -3.07 1.34 10.84
C ALA A 206 -4.37 0.54 10.62
N ASP A 207 -5.15 0.33 11.67
CA ASP A 207 -6.42 -0.40 11.58
C ASP A 207 -7.47 0.40 10.79
N GLN A 208 -7.52 1.73 10.95
CA GLN A 208 -8.41 2.58 10.14
C GLN A 208 -8.05 2.54 8.64
N VAL A 209 -6.75 2.49 8.31
CA VAL A 209 -6.32 2.29 6.92
C VAL A 209 -6.69 0.89 6.42
N ALA A 210 -6.53 -0.14 7.24
CA ALA A 210 -6.92 -1.51 6.89
C ALA A 210 -8.44 -1.65 6.70
N ASP A 211 -9.27 -0.95 7.50
CA ASP A 211 -10.72 -0.88 7.32
C ASP A 211 -11.10 -0.22 5.98
N ALA A 212 -10.41 0.85 5.59
CA ALA A 212 -10.62 1.51 4.30
C ALA A 212 -10.26 0.59 3.12
N VAL A 213 -9.17 -0.19 3.23
CA VAL A 213 -8.81 -1.22 2.24
C VAL A 213 -9.92 -2.27 2.12
N LEU A 214 -10.41 -2.81 3.24
CA LEU A 214 -11.49 -3.80 3.25
C LEU A 214 -12.79 -3.22 2.66
N PHE A 215 -13.12 -1.97 2.98
CA PHE A 215 -14.28 -1.28 2.37
C PHE A 215 -14.15 -1.23 0.85
N LEU A 216 -13.02 -0.76 0.31
CA LEU A 216 -12.81 -0.66 -1.15
C LEU A 216 -12.72 -2.04 -1.82
N ALA A 217 -12.19 -3.05 -1.14
CA ALA A 217 -12.20 -4.44 -1.64
C ALA A 217 -13.63 -4.93 -1.90
N ASN A 218 -14.59 -4.54 -1.09
CA ASN A 218 -16.00 -4.97 -1.17
C ASN A 218 -16.94 -3.97 -1.86
N ALA A 219 -16.48 -2.75 -2.17
CA ALA A 219 -17.29 -1.69 -2.78
C ALA A 219 -17.50 -1.93 -4.28
N THR A 220 -18.44 -2.82 -4.63
CA THR A 220 -18.66 -3.33 -6.01
C THR A 220 -19.04 -2.26 -7.04
N ALA A 221 -19.55 -1.12 -6.61
CA ALA A 221 -19.91 0.00 -7.47
C ALA A 221 -18.84 1.11 -7.52
N SER A 222 -17.64 0.88 -6.92
CA SER A 222 -16.59 1.89 -6.84
C SER A 222 -15.34 1.45 -7.59
N THR A 223 -14.89 2.27 -8.53
CA THR A 223 -13.61 2.13 -9.23
C THR A 223 -13.02 3.50 -9.54
N GLY A 224 -11.69 3.63 -9.60
CA GLY A 224 -10.99 4.89 -9.85
C GLY A 224 -11.04 5.89 -8.68
N GLN A 225 -11.48 5.47 -7.48
CA GLN A 225 -11.62 6.33 -6.31
C GLN A 225 -10.37 6.32 -5.46
N VAL A 226 -10.11 7.44 -4.79
CA VAL A 226 -9.07 7.57 -3.74
C VAL A 226 -9.74 7.98 -2.45
N LEU A 227 -9.59 7.14 -1.42
CA LEU A 227 -10.08 7.42 -0.07
C LEU A 227 -8.93 7.89 0.81
N PHE A 228 -9.00 9.12 1.30
CA PHE A 228 -8.03 9.67 2.23
C PHE A 228 -8.35 9.20 3.66
N VAL A 229 -7.34 8.64 4.34
CA VAL A 229 -7.39 8.22 5.74
C VAL A 229 -6.21 8.89 6.45
N ASP A 230 -6.33 10.17 6.76
CA ASP A 230 -5.20 11.04 7.04
C ASP A 230 -5.45 12.08 8.14
N GLY A 231 -6.57 11.99 8.86
CA GLY A 231 -6.96 13.01 9.85
C GLY A 231 -7.33 14.37 9.24
N GLY A 232 -7.48 14.42 7.90
CA GLY A 232 -7.74 15.65 7.14
C GLY A 232 -6.48 16.33 6.63
N ALA A 233 -5.30 15.70 6.76
CA ALA A 233 -4.02 16.27 6.32
C ALA A 233 -4.02 16.67 4.84
N GLY A 234 -4.68 15.90 3.97
CA GLY A 234 -4.81 16.19 2.54
C GLY A 234 -5.66 17.43 2.21
N LEU A 235 -6.31 18.06 3.19
CA LEU A 235 -7.03 19.33 3.04
C LEU A 235 -6.16 20.54 3.40
N VAL A 236 -4.99 20.30 4.00
CA VAL A 236 -4.06 21.33 4.48
C VAL A 236 -2.79 21.31 3.66
N ARG A 237 -2.29 22.48 3.30
CA ARG A 237 -1.01 22.58 2.61
C ARG A 237 0.12 22.71 3.63
N PHE A 238 0.92 21.64 3.74
CA PHE A 238 2.17 21.67 4.51
C PHE A 238 3.35 22.01 3.59
N GLU A 239 4.26 22.88 4.06
CA GLU A 239 5.44 23.28 3.26
C GLU A 239 6.57 22.23 3.30
N ARG A 240 6.59 21.39 4.34
CA ARG A 240 7.60 20.39 4.62
C ARG A 240 6.97 19.04 4.97
N ASP A 241 7.77 17.99 4.89
CA ASP A 241 7.40 16.67 5.44
C ASP A 241 7.17 16.76 6.97
N PHE A 242 6.28 15.92 7.47
CA PHE A 242 5.94 15.87 8.90
C PHE A 242 7.16 15.66 9.82
N VAL A 243 8.20 14.96 9.34
CA VAL A 243 9.45 14.79 10.09
C VAL A 243 10.13 16.14 10.42
N HIS A 244 9.85 17.19 9.68
CA HIS A 244 10.38 18.54 9.89
C HIS A 244 9.39 19.49 10.60
N LEU A 245 8.16 19.04 10.84
CA LEU A 245 7.10 19.81 11.48
C LEU A 245 6.91 19.39 12.93
N GLY A 246 6.28 20.24 13.73
CA GLY A 246 5.97 19.93 15.12
C GLY A 246 7.19 19.74 16.03
N ARG A 247 8.38 20.19 15.65
CA ARG A 247 9.61 20.12 16.45
C ARG A 247 9.70 21.26 17.45
#